data_609a55bc20fabecf8b4e546da6c9ab23
#
_entry.id   609a55bc20fabecf8b4e546da6c9ab23
#
_cell.length_a   1.000
_cell.length_b   1.000
_cell.length_c   1.000
_cell.angle_alpha   90.00
_cell.angle_beta   90.00
_cell.angle_gamma   90.00
#
_symmetry.space_group_name_H-M   'P 1'
#
loop_
_entity.id
_entity.type
_entity.pdbx_description
1 polymer ?
#
loop_
_entity_poly.entity_id
_entity_poly.type
_entity_poly.pdbx_seq_one_letter_code
_entity_poly.pdbx_strand_id
1 'polypeptide(L)'
;MKITPVLVCFAAGAILAATPDTPAVALRCGRLLDVQSGNLIPNAVILSAGGRITAVGAGLAIPAGAQLIELPDATCLPGLIDVHTHLTMDPSHLGYEGLGISVPRATVTGVKNARLTLLAGFTTVRNVGAPGYSDVALRDGIEAGEIDGSRMFVSGPALGITGGHCDNNLLAPEFHYTAPSVADGPWAARAKVRETVKYGADLIKICASGGVLSKGDQPGTPQYTLEEMQAIADEAHKLGRKVAAHAHGTQSIKDAIRAGIDSVEHSSLIDDEGLALAKQHGTFLVFDIYNDTYILQEGEKRGMLPESIEKERHLGKLQRESFRRAVLAGERLAFGTDAGVYPHGDNARQFAVMTEYGMKPLDAIRTATTNAAELVGRPKDIGVIRQGAFADVIAVAGDPRADVTLLEHVRFVMKNGRVYKNDWEK
;
A
#
# COMPACT_ATOMS: atom_id res chain seq x y z
N MET A 1 31.45 -55.72 3.53
CA MET A 1 31.37 -54.57 4.44
C MET A 1 30.04 -53.88 4.14
N LYS A 2 29.00 -54.06 4.99
CA LYS A 2 27.68 -53.49 4.76
C LYS A 2 27.63 -52.11 5.43
N ILE A 3 27.46 -51.04 4.64
CA ILE A 3 27.30 -49.68 5.13
C ILE A 3 25.79 -49.44 5.35
N THR A 4 25.38 -49.29 6.63
CA THR A 4 24.04 -48.95 7.01
C THR A 4 23.87 -47.39 6.94
N PRO A 5 22.87 -46.84 6.23
CA PRO A 5 22.66 -45.39 6.24
C PRO A 5 22.05 -44.97 7.55
N VAL A 6 22.70 -44.03 8.24
CA VAL A 6 22.13 -43.32 9.41
C VAL A 6 21.22 -42.23 8.87
N LEU A 7 19.93 -42.37 9.10
CA LEU A 7 18.93 -41.36 8.82
C LEU A 7 18.95 -40.33 9.96
N VAL A 8 19.53 -39.15 9.73
CA VAL A 8 19.47 -38.03 10.65
C VAL A 8 18.16 -37.27 10.41
N CYS A 9 17.15 -37.51 11.26
CA CYS A 9 15.94 -36.69 11.29
C CYS A 9 16.28 -35.34 11.94
N PHE A 10 16.35 -34.27 11.17
CA PHE A 10 16.27 -32.92 11.70
C PHE A 10 14.83 -32.63 12.09
N ALA A 11 14.54 -32.66 13.39
CA ALA A 11 13.32 -32.07 13.92
C ALA A 11 13.46 -30.54 13.79
N ALA A 12 12.76 -29.94 12.82
CA ALA A 12 12.59 -28.50 12.75
C ALA A 12 11.69 -28.07 13.92
N GLY A 13 12.31 -27.78 15.05
CA GLY A 13 11.64 -27.04 16.11
C GLY A 13 11.33 -25.63 15.60
N ALA A 14 10.04 -25.32 15.40
CA ALA A 14 9.61 -23.96 15.22
C ALA A 14 9.99 -23.18 16.49
N ILE A 15 11.04 -22.39 16.42
CA ILE A 15 11.33 -21.37 17.42
C ILE A 15 10.23 -20.32 17.20
N LEU A 16 9.15 -20.41 17.97
CA LEU A 16 8.25 -19.29 18.19
C LEU A 16 9.12 -18.20 18.83
N ALA A 17 9.56 -17.23 18.03
CA ALA A 17 10.14 -16.01 18.57
C ALA A 17 9.12 -15.43 19.53
N ALA A 18 9.46 -15.39 20.84
CA ALA A 18 8.65 -14.71 21.82
C ALA A 18 8.57 -13.25 21.38
N THR A 19 7.38 -12.80 20.98
CA THR A 19 7.11 -11.38 20.82
C THR A 19 7.49 -10.71 22.13
N PRO A 20 8.30 -9.62 22.12
CA PRO A 20 8.62 -8.91 23.35
C PRO A 20 7.29 -8.61 24.06
N ASP A 21 7.25 -8.84 25.39
CA ASP A 21 6.07 -8.58 26.21
C ASP A 21 5.60 -7.14 25.99
N THR A 22 4.66 -6.96 25.05
CA THR A 22 4.06 -5.65 24.82
C THR A 22 3.16 -5.39 26.01
N PRO A 23 3.47 -4.38 26.85
CA PRO A 23 2.70 -4.12 28.06
C PRO A 23 1.22 -3.90 27.72
N ALA A 24 0.34 -4.25 28.65
CA ALA A 24 -1.07 -3.95 28.50
C ALA A 24 -1.27 -2.43 28.44
N VAL A 25 -1.97 -1.95 27.42
CA VAL A 25 -2.26 -0.52 27.21
C VAL A 25 -3.76 -0.32 27.22
N ALA A 26 -4.20 0.71 27.92
CA ALA A 26 -5.57 1.22 27.92
C ALA A 26 -5.55 2.62 27.28
N LEU A 27 -6.22 2.79 26.13
CA LEU A 27 -6.48 4.11 25.54
C LEU A 27 -7.86 4.56 25.94
N ARG A 28 -7.98 5.74 26.58
CA ARG A 28 -9.26 6.39 26.80
C ARG A 28 -9.41 7.53 25.80
N CYS A 29 -10.30 7.36 24.85
CA CYS A 29 -10.56 8.30 23.76
C CYS A 29 -11.81 9.14 24.08
N GLY A 30 -11.79 10.44 23.80
CA GLY A 30 -13.00 11.27 23.87
C GLY A 30 -14.09 10.71 22.97
N ARG A 31 -13.70 10.22 21.78
CA ARG A 31 -14.61 9.54 20.83
C ARG A 31 -13.84 8.42 20.11
N LEU A 32 -14.54 7.36 19.76
CA LEU A 32 -14.04 6.31 18.85
C LEU A 32 -14.94 6.29 17.62
N LEU A 33 -14.35 6.45 16.44
CA LEU A 33 -15.04 6.25 15.19
C LEU A 33 -15.09 4.73 14.85
N ASP A 34 -16.28 4.17 14.92
CA ASP A 34 -16.54 2.88 14.28
C ASP A 34 -16.69 3.09 12.76
N VAL A 35 -15.66 2.78 12.02
CA VAL A 35 -15.61 3.00 10.56
C VAL A 35 -16.61 2.15 9.78
N GLN A 36 -17.05 1.01 10.34
CA GLN A 36 -18.04 0.14 9.70
C GLN A 36 -19.44 0.76 9.76
N SER A 37 -19.92 1.13 10.96
CA SER A 37 -21.21 1.76 11.12
C SER A 37 -21.21 3.26 10.81
N GLY A 38 -20.05 3.93 10.94
CA GLY A 38 -19.91 5.38 10.85
C GLY A 38 -20.29 6.10 12.14
N ASN A 39 -20.57 5.39 13.23
CA ASN A 39 -20.96 6.00 14.51
C ASN A 39 -19.73 6.46 15.32
N LEU A 40 -19.91 7.52 16.10
CA LEU A 40 -18.97 7.91 17.15
C LEU A 40 -19.44 7.34 18.49
N ILE A 41 -18.54 6.60 19.15
CA ILE A 41 -18.76 6.08 20.50
C ILE A 41 -18.06 7.03 21.47
N PRO A 42 -18.80 7.75 22.32
CA PRO A 42 -18.20 8.70 23.27
C PRO A 42 -17.51 7.97 24.42
N ASN A 43 -16.44 8.57 24.94
CA ASN A 43 -15.69 8.08 26.11
C ASN A 43 -15.30 6.59 25.97
N ALA A 44 -14.88 6.20 24.79
CA ALA A 44 -14.50 4.82 24.50
C ALA A 44 -13.16 4.46 25.14
N VAL A 45 -13.07 3.24 25.67
CA VAL A 45 -11.83 2.64 26.15
C VAL A 45 -11.45 1.50 25.21
N ILE A 46 -10.19 1.49 24.77
CA ILE A 46 -9.60 0.41 23.97
C ILE A 46 -8.54 -0.25 24.85
N LEU A 47 -8.73 -1.52 25.16
CA LEU A 47 -7.77 -2.32 25.92
C LEU A 47 -6.95 -3.18 24.94
N SER A 48 -5.64 -3.26 25.14
CA SER A 48 -4.75 -4.10 24.34
C SER A 48 -3.72 -4.82 25.22
N ALA A 49 -3.36 -6.01 24.78
CA ALA A 49 -2.25 -6.79 25.34
C ALA A 49 -1.67 -7.70 24.25
N GLY A 50 -0.36 -7.96 24.30
CA GLY A 50 0.32 -8.79 23.31
C GLY A 50 0.12 -8.32 21.86
N GLY A 51 0.04 -7.00 21.65
CA GLY A 51 -0.13 -6.40 20.34
C GLY A 51 -1.54 -6.47 19.74
N ARG A 52 -2.53 -7.02 20.50
CA ARG A 52 -3.91 -7.16 20.02
C ARG A 52 -4.91 -6.45 20.94
N ILE A 53 -6.02 -6.04 20.39
CA ILE A 53 -7.16 -5.48 21.12
C ILE A 53 -7.84 -6.62 21.89
N THR A 54 -7.97 -6.45 23.21
CA THR A 54 -8.62 -7.43 24.11
C THR A 54 -10.06 -7.07 24.41
N ALA A 55 -10.38 -5.76 24.47
CA ALA A 55 -11.74 -5.27 24.61
C ALA A 55 -11.86 -3.84 24.08
N VAL A 56 -13.07 -3.44 23.68
CA VAL A 56 -13.42 -2.06 23.29
C VAL A 56 -14.84 -1.74 23.71
N GLY A 57 -15.06 -0.54 24.25
CA GLY A 57 -16.39 -0.08 24.67
C GLY A 57 -16.33 1.13 25.57
N ALA A 58 -17.49 1.74 25.85
CA ALA A 58 -17.60 2.81 26.84
C ALA A 58 -17.57 2.24 28.28
N GLY A 59 -16.89 2.92 29.18
CA GLY A 59 -16.93 2.59 30.62
C GLY A 59 -16.25 1.29 31.03
N LEU A 60 -15.36 0.73 30.19
CA LEU A 60 -14.59 -0.46 30.55
C LEU A 60 -13.65 -0.18 31.73
N ALA A 61 -13.58 -1.11 32.68
CA ALA A 61 -12.61 -1.07 33.76
C ALA A 61 -11.19 -1.25 33.22
N ILE A 62 -10.26 -0.43 33.66
CA ILE A 62 -8.85 -0.52 33.27
C ILE A 62 -8.18 -1.58 34.14
N PRO A 63 -7.55 -2.60 33.52
CA PRO A 63 -6.84 -3.63 34.26
C PRO A 63 -5.71 -3.03 35.12
N ALA A 64 -5.51 -3.61 36.33
CA ALA A 64 -4.37 -3.24 37.17
C ALA A 64 -3.05 -3.49 36.42
N GLY A 65 -2.14 -2.50 36.44
CA GLY A 65 -0.85 -2.55 35.74
C GLY A 65 -0.87 -2.21 34.26
N ALA A 66 -2.04 -1.93 33.65
CA ALA A 66 -2.09 -1.41 32.29
C ALA A 66 -1.62 0.06 32.25
N GLN A 67 -0.82 0.39 31.23
CA GLN A 67 -0.47 1.79 30.95
C GLN A 67 -1.72 2.52 30.43
N LEU A 68 -2.21 3.49 31.23
CA LEU A 68 -3.32 4.35 30.79
C LEU A 68 -2.81 5.53 29.97
N ILE A 69 -3.42 5.75 28.80
CA ILE A 69 -3.16 6.91 27.95
C ILE A 69 -4.51 7.63 27.76
N GLU A 70 -4.56 8.89 28.15
CA GLU A 70 -5.74 9.74 28.09
C GLU A 70 -5.70 10.59 26.84
N LEU A 71 -6.74 10.50 26.00
CA LEU A 71 -6.93 11.29 24.78
C LEU A 71 -8.32 11.96 24.79
N PRO A 72 -8.57 12.91 25.70
CA PRO A 72 -9.93 13.36 26.04
C PRO A 72 -10.65 14.04 24.89
N ASP A 73 -9.95 14.80 24.05
CA ASP A 73 -10.53 15.57 22.93
C ASP A 73 -10.33 14.89 21.58
N ALA A 74 -9.75 13.68 21.59
CA ALA A 74 -9.43 12.95 20.39
C ALA A 74 -10.61 12.16 19.83
N THR A 75 -10.62 12.03 18.51
CA THR A 75 -11.32 10.94 17.83
C THR A 75 -10.30 9.87 17.48
N CYS A 76 -10.38 8.72 18.16
CA CYS A 76 -9.61 7.52 17.82
C CYS A 76 -10.29 6.81 16.64
N LEU A 77 -9.48 6.21 15.78
CA LEU A 77 -9.92 5.39 14.66
C LEU A 77 -8.85 4.34 14.33
N PRO A 78 -9.15 3.31 13.51
CA PRO A 78 -8.13 2.34 13.10
C PRO A 78 -6.94 3.01 12.44
N GLY A 79 -5.75 2.44 12.61
CA GLY A 79 -4.59 2.83 11.82
C GLY A 79 -4.90 2.75 10.33
N LEU A 80 -4.47 3.77 9.58
CA LEU A 80 -4.71 3.88 8.14
C LEU A 80 -3.87 2.85 7.38
N ILE A 81 -4.38 2.49 6.20
CA ILE A 81 -3.77 1.52 5.28
C ILE A 81 -3.63 2.20 3.93
N ASP A 82 -2.41 2.21 3.37
CA ASP A 82 -2.11 2.66 2.03
C ASP A 82 -1.72 1.45 1.17
N VAL A 83 -2.53 1.12 0.16
CA VAL A 83 -2.32 -0.09 -0.65
C VAL A 83 -1.48 0.13 -1.90
N HIS A 84 -0.92 1.33 -2.08
CA HIS A 84 -0.02 1.63 -3.19
C HIS A 84 1.08 2.58 -2.75
N THR A 85 2.21 2.02 -2.34
CA THR A 85 3.40 2.79 -1.93
C THR A 85 4.67 2.23 -2.56
N HIS A 86 5.71 3.05 -2.58
CA HIS A 86 7.07 2.73 -2.98
C HIS A 86 8.05 3.19 -1.91
N LEU A 87 8.05 2.52 -0.74
CA LEU A 87 8.83 2.95 0.43
C LEU A 87 10.33 3.08 0.16
N THR A 88 10.87 2.30 -0.77
CA THR A 88 12.30 2.34 -1.11
C THR A 88 12.66 3.34 -2.21
N MET A 89 11.68 4.18 -2.63
CA MET A 89 11.88 5.29 -3.57
C MET A 89 11.90 6.65 -2.84
N ASP A 90 12.52 7.63 -3.48
CA ASP A 90 12.55 9.01 -3.02
C ASP A 90 12.32 9.93 -4.23
N PRO A 91 11.41 10.92 -4.15
CA PRO A 91 11.08 11.78 -5.28
C PRO A 91 12.25 12.63 -5.79
N SER A 92 13.32 12.76 -5.00
CA SER A 92 14.56 13.43 -5.44
C SER A 92 15.48 12.55 -6.29
N HIS A 93 15.15 11.27 -6.48
CA HIS A 93 15.95 10.30 -7.23
C HIS A 93 15.15 9.63 -8.35
N LEU A 94 14.25 10.37 -8.98
CA LEU A 94 13.49 9.90 -10.16
C LEU A 94 14.28 10.14 -11.46
N GLY A 95 13.89 9.46 -12.53
CA GLY A 95 14.56 9.57 -13.83
C GLY A 95 16.04 9.14 -13.76
N TYR A 96 16.92 9.94 -14.34
CA TYR A 96 18.35 9.60 -14.44
C TYR A 96 19.06 9.51 -13.09
N GLU A 97 18.65 10.27 -12.09
CA GLU A 97 19.20 10.22 -10.73
C GLU A 97 19.01 8.83 -10.10
N GLY A 98 17.92 8.14 -10.44
CA GLY A 98 17.63 6.79 -9.96
C GLY A 98 18.64 5.73 -10.40
N LEU A 99 19.33 5.94 -11.53
CA LEU A 99 20.35 5.01 -12.03
C LEU A 99 21.55 4.88 -11.10
N GLY A 100 21.83 5.92 -10.30
CA GLY A 100 22.92 5.93 -9.31
C GLY A 100 22.54 5.27 -7.97
N ILE A 101 21.28 4.88 -7.76
CA ILE A 101 20.81 4.35 -6.48
C ILE A 101 20.95 2.83 -6.43
N SER A 102 21.87 2.34 -5.62
CA SER A 102 22.06 0.90 -5.40
C SER A 102 20.92 0.31 -4.56
N VAL A 103 20.66 -1.01 -4.69
CA VAL A 103 19.64 -1.73 -3.89
C VAL A 103 19.85 -1.54 -2.37
N PRO A 104 21.07 -1.66 -1.80
CA PRO A 104 21.28 -1.36 -0.39
C PRO A 104 20.93 0.09 -0.03
N ARG A 105 21.24 1.06 -0.90
CA ARG A 105 20.89 2.48 -0.65
C ARG A 105 19.37 2.69 -0.67
N ALA A 106 18.66 2.05 -1.59
CA ALA A 106 17.20 2.06 -1.65
C ALA A 106 16.59 1.48 -0.35
N THR A 107 17.12 0.38 0.18
CA THR A 107 16.70 -0.19 1.47
C THR A 107 16.86 0.82 2.63
N VAL A 108 18.01 1.49 2.71
CA VAL A 108 18.25 2.54 3.74
C VAL A 108 17.29 3.72 3.59
N THR A 109 17.00 4.14 2.35
CA THR A 109 15.95 5.14 2.09
C THR A 109 14.59 4.66 2.62
N GLY A 110 14.27 3.38 2.40
CA GLY A 110 13.06 2.74 2.91
C GLY A 110 12.90 2.81 4.42
N VAL A 111 13.98 2.72 5.19
CA VAL A 111 13.95 2.86 6.67
C VAL A 111 13.41 4.24 7.09
N LYS A 112 13.92 5.31 6.47
CA LYS A 112 13.42 6.68 6.68
C LYS A 112 11.94 6.78 6.33
N ASN A 113 11.57 6.30 5.15
CA ASN A 113 10.24 6.45 4.60
C ASN A 113 9.19 5.62 5.37
N ALA A 114 9.53 4.39 5.77
CA ALA A 114 8.66 3.54 6.59
C ALA A 114 8.31 4.21 7.92
N ARG A 115 9.28 4.88 8.55
CA ARG A 115 9.05 5.63 9.78
C ARG A 115 8.18 6.86 9.55
N LEU A 116 8.41 7.65 8.49
CA LEU A 116 7.60 8.81 8.15
C LEU A 116 6.14 8.42 7.88
N THR A 117 5.93 7.36 7.10
CA THR A 117 4.60 6.84 6.77
C THR A 117 3.87 6.36 8.02
N LEU A 118 4.55 5.64 8.93
CA LEU A 118 3.98 5.20 10.21
C LEU A 118 3.56 6.40 11.07
N LEU A 119 4.42 7.42 11.20
CA LEU A 119 4.15 8.61 12.02
C LEU A 119 3.06 9.52 11.43
N ALA A 120 2.77 9.39 10.13
CA ALA A 120 1.63 10.02 9.48
C ALA A 120 0.30 9.25 9.73
N GLY A 121 0.33 8.12 10.45
CA GLY A 121 -0.86 7.36 10.81
C GLY A 121 -1.12 6.12 9.95
N PHE A 122 -0.32 5.86 8.93
CA PHE A 122 -0.45 4.66 8.10
C PHE A 122 0.28 3.50 8.78
N THR A 123 -0.45 2.73 9.58
CA THR A 123 0.12 1.61 10.34
C THR A 123 0.38 0.37 9.49
N THR A 124 -0.23 0.30 8.30
CA THR A 124 -0.04 -0.76 7.31
C THR A 124 0.11 -0.17 5.93
N VAL A 125 0.98 -0.76 5.10
CA VAL A 125 1.15 -0.41 3.70
C VAL A 125 1.25 -1.66 2.82
N ARG A 126 0.85 -1.52 1.55
CA ARG A 126 1.18 -2.45 0.48
C ARG A 126 2.18 -1.75 -0.46
N ASN A 127 3.40 -2.28 -0.49
CA ASN A 127 4.47 -1.77 -1.35
C ASN A 127 4.44 -2.51 -2.69
N VAL A 128 4.21 -1.78 -3.77
CA VAL A 128 3.92 -2.38 -5.08
C VAL A 128 5.01 -2.09 -6.12
N GLY A 129 6.23 -2.36 -5.73
CA GLY A 129 7.42 -2.26 -6.57
C GLY A 129 8.63 -1.77 -5.78
N ALA A 130 9.74 -2.50 -5.92
CA ALA A 130 11.01 -2.15 -5.29
C ALA A 130 12.18 -2.78 -6.05
N PRO A 131 13.34 -2.13 -6.13
CA PRO A 131 14.50 -2.72 -6.78
C PRO A 131 15.07 -3.86 -5.92
N GLY A 132 15.36 -5.00 -6.56
CA GLY A 132 16.13 -6.09 -5.98
C GLY A 132 15.64 -6.59 -4.61
N TYR A 133 14.33 -6.67 -4.40
CA TYR A 133 13.70 -7.12 -3.15
C TYR A 133 14.07 -6.27 -1.91
N SER A 134 14.39 -4.99 -2.11
CA SER A 134 14.70 -4.06 -1.00
C SER A 134 13.53 -3.87 -0.04
N ASP A 135 12.30 -3.99 -0.52
CA ASP A 135 11.08 -3.95 0.29
C ASP A 135 10.87 -5.22 1.14
N VAL A 136 11.26 -6.39 0.63
CA VAL A 136 11.26 -7.64 1.40
C VAL A 136 12.21 -7.51 2.60
N ALA A 137 13.44 -7.04 2.36
CA ALA A 137 14.40 -6.83 3.44
C ALA A 137 13.90 -5.80 4.47
N LEU A 138 13.25 -4.72 4.01
CA LEU A 138 12.67 -3.70 4.88
C LEU A 138 11.51 -4.26 5.73
N ARG A 139 10.60 -5.03 5.12
CA ARG A 139 9.51 -5.72 5.83
C ARG A 139 10.07 -6.64 6.92
N ASP A 140 11.03 -7.48 6.57
CA ASP A 140 11.60 -8.46 7.48
C ASP A 140 12.28 -7.78 8.68
N GLY A 141 13.01 -6.67 8.46
CA GLY A 141 13.58 -5.86 9.54
C GLY A 141 12.54 -5.18 10.44
N ILE A 142 11.39 -4.76 9.87
CA ILE A 142 10.27 -4.21 10.65
C ILE A 142 9.58 -5.32 11.47
N GLU A 143 9.39 -6.51 10.91
CA GLU A 143 8.79 -7.64 11.60
C GLU A 143 9.70 -8.20 12.71
N ALA A 144 11.01 -8.17 12.52
CA ALA A 144 12.00 -8.51 13.53
C ALA A 144 12.09 -7.46 14.65
N GLY A 145 11.49 -6.28 14.47
CA GLY A 145 11.57 -5.17 15.43
C GLY A 145 12.88 -4.40 15.41
N GLU A 146 13.69 -4.59 14.39
CA GLU A 146 14.96 -3.88 14.16
C GLU A 146 14.73 -2.47 13.63
N ILE A 147 13.60 -2.25 12.93
CA ILE A 147 13.25 -1.01 12.25
C ILE A 147 11.84 -0.59 12.68
N ASP A 148 11.66 0.69 13.02
CA ASP A 148 10.34 1.29 13.21
C ASP A 148 9.71 1.62 11.85
N GLY A 149 8.54 1.03 11.57
CA GLY A 149 7.83 1.26 10.31
C GLY A 149 6.42 0.67 10.30
N SER A 150 5.67 0.97 9.24
CA SER A 150 4.36 0.38 8.97
C SER A 150 4.47 -1.14 8.77
N ARG A 151 3.43 -1.91 9.09
CA ARG A 151 3.31 -3.31 8.64
C ARG A 151 3.28 -3.32 7.12
N MET A 152 4.06 -4.19 6.49
CA MET A 152 4.21 -4.19 5.04
C MET A 152 3.66 -5.48 4.41
N PHE A 153 3.00 -5.31 3.26
CA PHE A 153 2.79 -6.35 2.25
C PHE A 153 3.59 -5.94 1.02
N VAL A 154 4.49 -6.80 0.54
CA VAL A 154 5.52 -6.40 -0.42
C VAL A 154 5.47 -7.23 -1.69
N SER A 155 5.73 -6.60 -2.84
CA SER A 155 5.72 -7.26 -4.15
C SER A 155 7.10 -7.64 -4.66
N GLY A 156 8.17 -7.09 -4.10
CA GLY A 156 9.46 -7.11 -4.78
C GLY A 156 9.44 -6.30 -6.09
N PRO A 157 10.28 -6.64 -7.07
CA PRO A 157 10.31 -5.97 -8.36
C PRO A 157 9.00 -6.16 -9.15
N ALA A 158 8.48 -5.07 -9.72
CA ALA A 158 7.30 -5.13 -10.58
C ALA A 158 7.64 -5.78 -11.93
N LEU A 159 6.82 -6.73 -12.38
CA LEU A 159 6.99 -7.42 -13.66
C LEU A 159 6.57 -6.52 -14.82
N GLY A 160 7.34 -6.55 -15.91
CA GLY A 160 7.04 -5.82 -17.14
C GLY A 160 7.52 -6.56 -18.38
N ILE A 161 7.20 -5.99 -19.53
CA ILE A 161 7.73 -6.42 -20.83
C ILE A 161 9.05 -5.70 -21.14
N THR A 162 9.84 -6.24 -22.06
CA THR A 162 11.02 -5.54 -22.62
C THR A 162 10.61 -4.18 -23.17
N GLY A 163 11.30 -3.12 -22.71
CA GLY A 163 11.03 -1.74 -23.10
C GLY A 163 9.74 -1.13 -22.52
N GLY A 164 9.04 -1.84 -21.62
CA GLY A 164 7.82 -1.37 -20.95
C GLY A 164 8.09 -0.45 -19.76
N HIS A 165 7.01 -0.03 -19.10
CA HIS A 165 7.05 0.88 -17.94
C HIS A 165 7.87 0.33 -16.78
N CYS A 166 7.86 -0.98 -16.57
CA CYS A 166 8.64 -1.65 -15.52
C CYS A 166 10.03 -2.14 -15.98
N ASP A 167 10.48 -1.76 -17.15
CA ASP A 167 11.87 -1.90 -17.61
C ASP A 167 12.62 -0.57 -17.41
N ASN A 168 13.91 -0.57 -17.69
CA ASN A 168 14.73 0.64 -17.62
C ASN A 168 15.07 1.14 -19.04
N ASN A 169 14.36 2.18 -19.46
CA ASN A 169 14.50 2.79 -20.81
C ASN A 169 15.42 4.03 -20.81
N LEU A 170 16.16 4.29 -19.72
CA LEU A 170 17.04 5.46 -19.59
C LEU A 170 18.44 5.22 -20.16
N LEU A 171 18.87 3.96 -20.25
CA LEU A 171 20.21 3.60 -20.71
C LEU A 171 20.23 3.45 -22.23
N ALA A 172 21.38 3.79 -22.85
CA ALA A 172 21.60 3.60 -24.27
C ALA A 172 21.73 2.10 -24.59
N PRO A 173 21.39 1.69 -25.87
CA PRO A 173 21.40 0.28 -26.28
C PRO A 173 22.73 -0.46 -26.04
N GLU A 174 23.84 0.27 -26.08
CA GLU A 174 25.19 -0.28 -25.89
C GLU A 174 25.40 -0.86 -24.49
N PHE A 175 24.60 -0.47 -23.50
CA PHE A 175 24.66 -1.04 -22.15
C PHE A 175 24.00 -2.41 -22.04
N HIS A 176 23.20 -2.81 -23.04
CA HIS A 176 22.48 -4.10 -23.07
C HIS A 176 21.72 -4.42 -21.78
N TYR A 177 21.13 -3.39 -21.14
CA TYR A 177 20.46 -3.56 -19.85
C TYR A 177 18.97 -3.83 -20.05
N THR A 178 18.48 -4.82 -19.33
CA THR A 178 17.05 -5.12 -19.16
C THR A 178 16.80 -5.33 -17.66
N ALA A 179 15.73 -4.80 -17.12
CA ALA A 179 15.41 -4.98 -15.71
C ALA A 179 15.20 -6.47 -15.39
N PRO A 180 15.73 -6.97 -14.25
CA PRO A 180 15.64 -8.41 -13.90
C PRO A 180 14.19 -8.92 -13.76
N SER A 181 13.21 -8.04 -13.63
CA SER A 181 11.78 -8.36 -13.52
C SER A 181 11.07 -8.45 -14.88
N VAL A 182 11.75 -8.15 -15.98
CA VAL A 182 11.18 -8.28 -17.33
C VAL A 182 10.95 -9.75 -17.67
N ALA A 183 9.77 -10.03 -18.24
CA ALA A 183 9.37 -11.37 -18.65
C ALA A 183 8.40 -11.28 -19.84
N ASP A 184 8.86 -11.63 -21.02
CA ASP A 184 8.09 -11.64 -22.26
C ASP A 184 7.53 -13.04 -22.53
N GLY A 185 6.24 -13.12 -22.77
CA GLY A 185 5.49 -14.34 -23.03
C GLY A 185 5.00 -15.07 -21.77
N PRO A 186 3.92 -15.86 -21.91
CA PRO A 186 3.20 -16.46 -20.77
C PRO A 186 4.07 -17.36 -19.90
N TRP A 187 5.01 -18.13 -20.50
CA TRP A 187 5.88 -19.05 -19.76
C TRP A 187 6.97 -18.35 -18.97
N ALA A 188 7.58 -17.30 -19.53
CA ALA A 188 8.56 -16.48 -18.82
C ALA A 188 7.89 -15.74 -17.66
N ALA A 189 6.69 -15.18 -17.88
CA ALA A 189 5.90 -14.52 -16.88
C ALA A 189 5.55 -15.44 -15.70
N ARG A 190 5.10 -16.70 -15.95
CA ARG A 190 4.88 -17.70 -14.89
C ARG A 190 6.15 -18.02 -14.10
N ALA A 191 7.28 -18.17 -14.80
CA ALA A 191 8.56 -18.44 -14.13
C ALA A 191 8.96 -17.26 -13.22
N LYS A 192 8.74 -16.03 -13.68
CA LYS A 192 9.04 -14.82 -12.92
C LYS A 192 8.13 -14.67 -11.68
N VAL A 193 6.85 -15.01 -11.77
CA VAL A 193 5.95 -15.08 -10.60
C VAL A 193 6.52 -16.03 -9.53
N ARG A 194 6.95 -17.23 -9.93
CA ARG A 194 7.55 -18.21 -9.00
C ARG A 194 8.84 -17.68 -8.35
N GLU A 195 9.68 -17.03 -9.14
CA GLU A 195 10.90 -16.40 -8.66
C GLU A 195 10.63 -15.32 -7.63
N THR A 196 9.66 -14.42 -7.92
CA THR A 196 9.25 -13.34 -7.04
C THR A 196 8.69 -13.87 -5.72
N VAL A 197 7.83 -14.90 -5.76
CA VAL A 197 7.32 -15.58 -4.56
C VAL A 197 8.44 -16.28 -3.78
N LYS A 198 9.38 -16.94 -4.48
CA LYS A 198 10.56 -17.60 -3.86
C LYS A 198 11.37 -16.61 -3.00
N TYR A 199 11.50 -15.38 -3.46
CA TYR A 199 12.26 -14.35 -2.74
C TYR A 199 11.44 -13.54 -1.73
N GLY A 200 10.24 -14.01 -1.39
CA GLY A 200 9.49 -13.56 -0.23
C GLY A 200 8.38 -12.53 -0.51
N ALA A 201 7.99 -12.34 -1.76
CA ALA A 201 6.88 -11.44 -2.09
C ALA A 201 5.53 -11.95 -1.55
N ASP A 202 4.72 -11.04 -1.00
CA ASP A 202 3.37 -11.29 -0.49
C ASP A 202 2.31 -11.18 -1.60
N LEU A 203 2.62 -10.46 -2.67
CA LEU A 203 1.78 -10.26 -3.84
C LEU A 203 2.67 -10.10 -5.08
N ILE A 204 2.04 -10.09 -6.25
CA ILE A 204 2.69 -9.80 -7.52
C ILE A 204 2.24 -8.42 -8.01
N LYS A 205 3.17 -7.60 -8.48
CA LYS A 205 2.88 -6.34 -9.21
C LYS A 205 3.28 -6.50 -10.66
N ILE A 206 2.45 -6.03 -11.58
CA ILE A 206 2.74 -5.98 -13.01
C ILE A 206 2.52 -4.57 -13.57
N CYS A 207 3.16 -4.28 -14.70
CA CYS A 207 2.90 -3.10 -15.51
C CYS A 207 2.14 -3.52 -16.78
N ALA A 208 0.81 -3.33 -16.78
CA ALA A 208 -0.07 -3.71 -17.89
C ALA A 208 -0.16 -2.65 -18.98
N SER A 209 0.23 -1.41 -18.69
CA SER A 209 0.31 -0.30 -19.66
C SER A 209 1.62 0.48 -19.51
N GLY A 210 1.87 1.37 -20.46
CA GLY A 210 2.84 2.44 -20.29
C GLY A 210 2.48 3.34 -19.11
N GLY A 211 3.43 4.17 -18.66
CA GLY A 211 3.28 5.00 -17.49
C GLY A 211 3.78 6.43 -17.65
N VAL A 212 3.52 7.25 -16.64
CA VAL A 212 3.93 8.65 -16.60
C VAL A 212 5.44 8.79 -16.43
N LEU A 213 6.04 8.05 -15.49
CA LEU A 213 7.45 8.22 -15.11
C LEU A 213 8.45 7.45 -15.98
N SER A 214 8.00 6.56 -16.86
CA SER A 214 8.86 5.86 -17.82
C SER A 214 9.15 6.70 -19.05
N LYS A 215 10.32 6.49 -19.67
CA LYS A 215 10.74 7.17 -20.90
C LYS A 215 10.32 6.37 -22.13
N GLY A 216 9.80 7.06 -23.15
CA GLY A 216 9.58 6.51 -24.49
C GLY A 216 8.33 5.67 -24.67
N ASP A 217 7.48 5.52 -23.66
CA ASP A 217 6.16 4.89 -23.76
C ASP A 217 5.01 5.88 -23.58
N GLN A 218 3.79 5.42 -23.80
CA GLN A 218 2.58 6.22 -23.60
C GLN A 218 1.67 5.57 -22.57
N PRO A 219 1.14 6.32 -21.57
CA PRO A 219 0.31 5.77 -20.49
C PRO A 219 -0.90 4.96 -20.96
N GLY A 220 -1.49 5.34 -22.10
CA GLY A 220 -2.66 4.67 -22.68
C GLY A 220 -2.37 3.36 -23.40
N THR A 221 -1.09 3.04 -23.69
CA THR A 221 -0.72 1.91 -24.55
C THR A 221 -0.61 0.61 -23.75
N PRO A 222 -1.32 -0.47 -24.14
CA PRO A 222 -1.15 -1.80 -23.55
C PRO A 222 0.28 -2.31 -23.72
N GLN A 223 0.75 -3.04 -22.69
CA GLN A 223 2.09 -3.66 -22.71
C GLN A 223 1.99 -5.18 -22.64
N TYR A 224 1.53 -5.76 -21.53
CA TYR A 224 1.22 -7.18 -21.49
C TYR A 224 -0.03 -7.51 -22.34
N THR A 225 -0.01 -8.64 -23.03
CA THR A 225 -1.19 -9.24 -23.65
C THR A 225 -2.13 -9.81 -22.60
N LEU A 226 -3.40 -10.01 -22.95
CA LEU A 226 -4.37 -10.69 -22.08
C LEU A 226 -3.87 -12.10 -21.66
N GLU A 227 -3.27 -12.86 -22.58
CA GLU A 227 -2.74 -14.20 -22.32
C GLU A 227 -1.61 -14.19 -21.30
N GLU A 228 -0.69 -13.22 -21.39
CA GLU A 228 0.39 -13.06 -20.41
C GLU A 228 -0.14 -12.70 -19.03
N MET A 229 -1.08 -11.75 -18.95
CA MET A 229 -1.72 -11.36 -17.69
C MET A 229 -2.50 -12.51 -17.07
N GLN A 230 -3.21 -13.33 -17.87
CA GLN A 230 -3.88 -14.55 -17.39
C GLN A 230 -2.87 -15.56 -16.83
N ALA A 231 -1.75 -15.75 -17.52
CA ALA A 231 -0.70 -16.63 -17.04
C ALA A 231 -0.11 -16.18 -15.70
N ILE A 232 0.07 -14.87 -15.52
CA ILE A 232 0.54 -14.28 -14.25
C ILE A 232 -0.49 -14.48 -13.14
N ALA A 233 -1.77 -14.14 -13.39
CA ALA A 233 -2.83 -14.25 -12.41
C ALA A 233 -3.04 -15.70 -11.95
N ASP A 234 -3.15 -16.64 -12.89
CA ASP A 234 -3.26 -18.08 -12.61
C ASP A 234 -2.13 -18.58 -11.71
N GLU A 235 -0.88 -18.25 -12.05
CA GLU A 235 0.27 -18.74 -11.29
C GLU A 235 0.36 -18.10 -9.90
N ALA A 236 0.06 -16.80 -9.80
CA ALA A 236 0.04 -16.07 -8.53
C ALA A 236 -1.06 -16.62 -7.59
N HIS A 237 -2.27 -16.77 -8.09
CA HIS A 237 -3.41 -17.29 -7.31
C HIS A 237 -3.18 -18.74 -6.87
N LYS A 238 -2.61 -19.60 -7.73
CA LYS A 238 -2.20 -20.96 -7.38
C LYS A 238 -1.20 -20.99 -6.22
N LEU A 239 -0.34 -19.96 -6.13
CA LEU A 239 0.63 -19.80 -5.03
C LEU A 239 0.06 -19.00 -3.85
N GLY A 240 -1.25 -18.69 -3.85
CA GLY A 240 -1.93 -17.93 -2.80
C GLY A 240 -1.53 -16.46 -2.74
N ARG A 241 -1.12 -15.86 -3.88
CA ARG A 241 -0.73 -14.46 -4.01
C ARG A 241 -1.74 -13.69 -4.85
N LYS A 242 -2.08 -12.47 -4.41
CA LYS A 242 -2.87 -11.52 -5.19
C LYS A 242 -1.99 -10.81 -6.23
N VAL A 243 -2.63 -10.24 -7.25
CA VAL A 243 -1.96 -9.48 -8.30
C VAL A 243 -2.49 -8.06 -8.35
N ALA A 244 -1.57 -7.08 -8.39
CA ALA A 244 -1.84 -5.67 -8.62
C ALA A 244 -1.31 -5.26 -10.00
N ALA A 245 -2.10 -4.58 -10.82
CA ALA A 245 -1.70 -4.12 -12.14
C ALA A 245 -1.68 -2.60 -12.25
N HIS A 246 -0.50 -2.03 -12.55
CA HIS A 246 -0.43 -0.67 -13.07
C HIS A 246 -1.13 -0.63 -14.43
N ALA A 247 -2.16 0.19 -14.59
CA ALA A 247 -2.84 0.37 -15.86
C ALA A 247 -3.52 1.75 -15.95
N HIS A 248 -3.08 2.57 -16.91
CA HIS A 248 -3.72 3.83 -17.23
C HIS A 248 -4.70 3.69 -18.40
N GLY A 249 -4.34 2.92 -19.43
CA GLY A 249 -5.09 2.80 -20.67
C GLY A 249 -6.38 1.99 -20.55
N THR A 250 -7.43 2.43 -21.22
CA THR A 250 -8.76 1.79 -21.20
C THR A 250 -8.70 0.30 -21.53
N GLN A 251 -7.96 -0.08 -22.59
CA GLN A 251 -7.85 -1.50 -22.97
C GLN A 251 -7.05 -2.30 -21.95
N SER A 252 -5.94 -1.76 -21.46
CA SER A 252 -5.10 -2.43 -20.43
C SER A 252 -5.86 -2.67 -19.14
N ILE A 253 -6.69 -1.71 -18.71
CA ILE A 253 -7.55 -1.84 -17.53
C ILE A 253 -8.54 -2.99 -17.74
N LYS A 254 -9.24 -3.01 -18.87
CA LYS A 254 -10.22 -4.07 -19.19
C LYS A 254 -9.56 -5.44 -19.29
N ASP A 255 -8.39 -5.53 -19.92
CA ASP A 255 -7.68 -6.79 -20.07
C ASP A 255 -7.11 -7.29 -18.72
N ALA A 256 -6.62 -6.40 -17.86
CA ALA A 256 -6.22 -6.74 -16.50
C ALA A 256 -7.40 -7.33 -15.69
N ILE A 257 -8.58 -6.69 -15.76
CA ILE A 257 -9.78 -7.20 -15.08
C ILE A 257 -10.19 -8.57 -15.63
N ARG A 258 -10.23 -8.74 -16.97
CA ARG A 258 -10.57 -10.02 -17.62
C ARG A 258 -9.55 -11.12 -17.32
N ALA A 259 -8.30 -10.77 -17.08
CA ALA A 259 -7.25 -11.70 -16.68
C ALA A 259 -7.40 -12.19 -15.23
N GLY A 260 -8.31 -11.61 -14.44
CA GLY A 260 -8.52 -11.98 -13.04
C GLY A 260 -7.60 -11.25 -12.05
N ILE A 261 -7.05 -10.09 -12.42
CA ILE A 261 -6.23 -9.25 -11.54
C ILE A 261 -7.08 -8.73 -10.37
N ASP A 262 -6.54 -8.77 -9.15
CA ASP A 262 -7.25 -8.42 -7.91
C ASP A 262 -7.42 -6.91 -7.72
N SER A 263 -6.45 -6.10 -8.17
CA SER A 263 -6.56 -4.63 -8.14
C SER A 263 -5.90 -3.99 -9.36
N VAL A 264 -6.56 -2.96 -9.89
CA VAL A 264 -6.03 -2.10 -10.95
C VAL A 264 -5.65 -0.76 -10.34
N GLU A 265 -4.38 -0.45 -10.43
CA GLU A 265 -3.77 0.77 -9.92
C GLU A 265 -3.90 1.88 -10.97
N HIS A 266 -4.01 3.14 -10.54
CA HIS A 266 -4.21 4.35 -11.34
C HIS A 266 -5.56 4.42 -12.04
N SER A 267 -5.93 3.45 -12.85
CA SER A 267 -7.22 3.34 -13.57
C SER A 267 -7.62 4.61 -14.34
N SER A 268 -6.64 5.37 -14.87
CA SER A 268 -6.81 6.77 -15.28
C SER A 268 -7.78 6.97 -16.42
N LEU A 269 -7.85 6.05 -17.40
CA LEU A 269 -8.72 6.15 -18.57
C LEU A 269 -9.81 5.05 -18.57
N ILE A 270 -10.28 4.66 -17.39
CA ILE A 270 -11.34 3.65 -17.29
C ILE A 270 -12.65 4.19 -17.89
N ASP A 271 -13.27 3.41 -18.78
CA ASP A 271 -14.57 3.71 -19.38
C ASP A 271 -15.73 3.01 -18.65
N ASP A 272 -16.96 3.20 -19.12
CA ASP A 272 -18.15 2.60 -18.49
C ASP A 272 -18.15 1.08 -18.58
N GLU A 273 -17.61 0.50 -19.67
CA GLU A 273 -17.40 -0.95 -19.78
C GLU A 273 -16.39 -1.44 -18.75
N GLY A 274 -15.28 -0.72 -18.56
CA GLY A 274 -14.27 -1.03 -17.55
C GLY A 274 -14.83 -0.99 -16.14
N LEU A 275 -15.64 0.00 -15.78
CA LEU A 275 -16.36 0.06 -14.51
C LEU A 275 -17.30 -1.14 -14.34
N ALA A 276 -18.11 -1.45 -15.36
CA ALA A 276 -19.01 -2.60 -15.29
C ALA A 276 -18.25 -3.93 -15.10
N LEU A 277 -17.13 -4.11 -15.79
CA LEU A 277 -16.26 -5.28 -15.63
C LEU A 277 -15.65 -5.34 -14.23
N ALA A 278 -15.14 -4.23 -13.69
CA ALA A 278 -14.56 -4.18 -12.34
C ALA A 278 -15.60 -4.62 -11.28
N LYS A 279 -16.82 -4.13 -11.40
CA LYS A 279 -17.95 -4.52 -10.53
C LYS A 279 -18.30 -6.00 -10.66
N GLN A 280 -18.38 -6.51 -11.90
CA GLN A 280 -18.71 -7.92 -12.19
C GLN A 280 -17.66 -8.87 -11.62
N HIS A 281 -16.38 -8.55 -11.76
CA HIS A 281 -15.25 -9.38 -11.30
C HIS A 281 -14.89 -9.13 -9.83
N GLY A 282 -15.41 -8.07 -9.21
CA GLY A 282 -15.07 -7.68 -7.84
C GLY A 282 -13.64 -7.13 -7.71
N THR A 283 -13.05 -6.67 -8.82
CA THR A 283 -11.72 -6.08 -8.86
C THR A 283 -11.71 -4.73 -8.13
N PHE A 284 -10.72 -4.49 -7.30
CA PHE A 284 -10.54 -3.19 -6.68
C PHE A 284 -9.93 -2.19 -7.65
N LEU A 285 -10.39 -0.94 -7.61
CA LEU A 285 -9.75 0.17 -8.28
C LEU A 285 -9.02 1.03 -7.24
N VAL A 286 -7.77 1.35 -7.51
CA VAL A 286 -6.88 2.11 -6.62
C VAL A 286 -6.40 3.34 -7.39
N PHE A 287 -6.89 4.52 -6.98
CA PHE A 287 -6.55 5.78 -7.60
C PHE A 287 -5.60 6.59 -6.71
N ASP A 288 -4.57 7.17 -7.32
CA ASP A 288 -3.51 7.96 -6.70
C ASP A 288 -3.62 9.46 -7.10
N ILE A 289 -4.80 10.03 -6.96
CA ILE A 289 -5.23 11.31 -7.53
C ILE A 289 -4.57 12.57 -6.92
N TYR A 290 -3.70 12.42 -5.93
CA TYR A 290 -2.86 13.53 -5.42
C TYR A 290 -1.56 13.68 -6.21
N ASN A 291 -1.07 12.63 -6.89
CA ASN A 291 0.17 12.65 -7.67
C ASN A 291 0.21 13.78 -8.71
N ASP A 292 -0.89 13.99 -9.45
CA ASP A 292 -1.05 15.08 -10.40
C ASP A 292 -0.66 16.44 -9.78
N THR A 293 -1.19 16.75 -8.59
CA THR A 293 -0.86 18.00 -7.91
C THR A 293 0.65 18.14 -7.67
N TYR A 294 1.28 17.10 -7.16
CA TYR A 294 2.71 17.14 -6.82
C TYR A 294 3.60 17.19 -8.07
N ILE A 295 3.35 16.33 -9.06
CA ILE A 295 4.14 16.25 -10.29
C ILE A 295 4.11 17.61 -11.03
N LEU A 296 2.94 18.23 -11.15
CA LEU A 296 2.80 19.50 -11.84
C LEU A 296 3.38 20.70 -11.08
N GLN A 297 3.41 20.67 -9.74
CA GLN A 297 3.94 21.76 -8.92
C GLN A 297 5.44 21.64 -8.63
N GLU A 298 5.94 20.45 -8.42
CA GLU A 298 7.28 20.20 -7.91
C GLU A 298 8.17 19.38 -8.86
N GLY A 299 7.59 18.70 -9.86
CA GLY A 299 8.30 17.75 -10.71
C GLY A 299 9.53 18.33 -11.41
N GLU A 300 9.43 19.53 -11.99
CA GLU A 300 10.55 20.21 -12.64
C GLU A 300 11.68 20.50 -11.65
N LYS A 301 11.36 21.02 -10.46
CA LYS A 301 12.34 21.31 -9.40
C LYS A 301 13.02 20.04 -8.84
N ARG A 302 12.36 18.90 -8.98
CA ARG A 302 12.85 17.58 -8.52
C ARG A 302 13.58 16.79 -9.60
N GLY A 303 13.76 17.38 -10.80
CA GLY A 303 14.48 16.72 -11.89
C GLY A 303 13.70 15.61 -12.61
N MET A 304 12.37 15.61 -12.49
CA MET A 304 11.54 14.71 -13.29
C MET A 304 11.72 15.00 -14.78
N LEU A 305 11.63 13.97 -15.61
CA LEU A 305 11.76 14.13 -17.06
C LEU A 305 10.66 15.06 -17.58
N PRO A 306 10.98 16.00 -18.52
CA PRO A 306 9.97 16.89 -19.11
C PRO A 306 8.80 16.12 -19.75
N GLU A 307 9.08 14.97 -20.37
CA GLU A 307 8.03 14.12 -20.95
C GLU A 307 7.09 13.54 -19.89
N SER A 308 7.59 13.24 -18.68
CA SER A 308 6.76 12.75 -17.57
C SER A 308 5.78 13.82 -17.08
N ILE A 309 6.26 15.07 -16.95
CA ILE A 309 5.43 16.21 -16.56
C ILE A 309 4.37 16.48 -17.65
N GLU A 310 4.73 16.35 -18.92
CA GLU A 310 3.78 16.55 -20.03
C GLU A 310 2.73 15.44 -20.10
N LYS A 311 3.14 14.17 -19.88
CA LYS A 311 2.19 13.04 -19.76
C LYS A 311 1.19 13.29 -18.62
N GLU A 312 1.65 13.73 -17.45
CA GLU A 312 0.80 14.01 -16.30
C GLU A 312 -0.16 15.17 -16.55
N ARG A 313 0.31 16.24 -17.22
CA ARG A 313 -0.55 17.37 -17.59
C ARG A 313 -1.77 16.96 -18.40
N HIS A 314 -1.63 15.94 -19.24
CA HIS A 314 -2.73 15.38 -20.02
C HIS A 314 -3.58 14.37 -19.25
N LEU A 315 -2.95 13.57 -18.38
CA LEU A 315 -3.58 12.42 -17.75
C LEU A 315 -4.28 12.74 -16.42
N GLY A 316 -3.69 13.60 -15.58
CA GLY A 316 -4.13 13.79 -14.20
C GLY A 316 -5.60 14.21 -14.08
N LYS A 317 -6.03 15.18 -14.90
CA LYS A 317 -7.46 15.58 -14.89
C LYS A 317 -8.40 14.44 -15.31
N LEU A 318 -8.00 13.62 -16.28
CA LEU A 318 -8.79 12.47 -16.74
C LEU A 318 -8.88 11.39 -15.64
N GLN A 319 -7.79 11.17 -14.91
CA GLN A 319 -7.76 10.24 -13.78
C GLN A 319 -8.73 10.69 -12.68
N ARG A 320 -8.72 11.96 -12.31
CA ARG A 320 -9.64 12.53 -11.31
C ARG A 320 -11.11 12.40 -11.72
N GLU A 321 -11.41 12.62 -12.99
CA GLU A 321 -12.76 12.44 -13.51
C GLU A 321 -13.16 10.95 -13.52
N SER A 322 -12.24 10.04 -13.86
CA SER A 322 -12.43 8.60 -13.77
C SER A 322 -12.68 8.15 -12.32
N PHE A 323 -11.94 8.70 -11.35
CA PHE A 323 -12.20 8.50 -9.93
C PHE A 323 -13.62 8.93 -9.54
N ARG A 324 -14.05 10.15 -9.96
CA ARG A 324 -15.41 10.64 -9.69
C ARG A 324 -16.47 9.71 -10.24
N ARG A 325 -16.27 9.19 -11.48
CA ARG A 325 -17.19 8.22 -12.09
C ARG A 325 -17.23 6.91 -11.35
N ALA A 326 -16.08 6.39 -10.88
CA ALA A 326 -16.00 5.17 -10.08
C ALA A 326 -16.71 5.32 -8.73
N VAL A 327 -16.59 6.49 -8.07
CA VAL A 327 -17.34 6.81 -6.84
C VAL A 327 -18.85 6.78 -7.09
N LEU A 328 -19.33 7.45 -8.16
CA LEU A 328 -20.75 7.50 -8.50
C LEU A 328 -21.32 6.12 -8.89
N ALA A 329 -20.51 5.28 -9.53
CA ALA A 329 -20.89 3.91 -9.89
C ALA A 329 -20.91 2.95 -8.68
N GLY A 330 -20.38 3.38 -7.51
CA GLY A 330 -20.28 2.56 -6.32
C GLY A 330 -19.32 1.38 -6.48
N GLU A 331 -18.17 1.66 -7.10
CA GLU A 331 -17.10 0.67 -7.30
C GLU A 331 -16.38 0.32 -5.99
N ARG A 332 -15.68 -0.82 -6.00
CA ARG A 332 -14.81 -1.23 -4.88
C ARG A 332 -13.51 -0.44 -4.94
N LEU A 333 -13.41 0.60 -4.11
CA LEU A 333 -12.24 1.47 -4.04
C LEU A 333 -11.40 1.17 -2.80
N ALA A 334 -10.07 1.17 -2.95
CA ALA A 334 -9.13 1.14 -1.84
C ALA A 334 -8.14 2.32 -1.96
N PHE A 335 -7.68 2.82 -0.81
CA PHE A 335 -6.80 3.97 -0.71
C PHE A 335 -5.37 3.59 -1.09
N GLY A 336 -4.85 4.17 -2.15
CA GLY A 336 -3.47 4.03 -2.58
C GLY A 336 -2.95 5.35 -3.10
N THR A 337 -1.71 5.68 -2.80
CA THR A 337 -1.18 7.03 -2.99
C THR A 337 -0.07 7.14 -4.01
N ASP A 338 0.61 6.04 -4.30
CA ASP A 338 1.84 6.01 -5.08
C ASP A 338 2.98 6.87 -4.44
N ALA A 339 2.94 7.00 -3.09
CA ALA A 339 3.99 7.71 -2.36
C ALA A 339 5.36 7.06 -2.63
N GLY A 340 6.34 7.89 -2.88
CA GLY A 340 7.61 7.60 -3.54
C GLY A 340 7.75 8.46 -4.78
N VAL A 341 6.65 8.73 -5.48
CA VAL A 341 6.53 9.80 -6.50
C VAL A 341 6.53 11.16 -5.81
N TYR A 342 5.91 11.25 -4.64
CA TYR A 342 5.98 12.39 -3.73
C TYR A 342 6.43 11.95 -2.32
N PRO A 343 6.79 12.89 -1.41
CA PRO A 343 7.37 12.54 -0.13
C PRO A 343 6.45 11.67 0.73
N HIS A 344 7.02 10.61 1.32
CA HIS A 344 6.35 9.82 2.34
C HIS A 344 6.06 10.67 3.59
N GLY A 345 4.91 10.44 4.20
CA GLY A 345 4.37 11.26 5.28
C GLY A 345 3.26 12.21 4.82
N ASP A 346 3.21 12.53 3.53
CA ASP A 346 2.17 13.34 2.89
C ASP A 346 0.98 12.51 2.34
N ASN A 347 0.97 11.21 2.57
CA ASN A 347 -0.03 10.25 2.05
C ASN A 347 -1.48 10.73 2.29
N ALA A 348 -1.77 11.30 3.46
CA ALA A 348 -3.11 11.71 3.83
C ALA A 348 -3.66 12.92 3.03
N ARG A 349 -2.80 13.66 2.31
CA ARG A 349 -3.26 14.77 1.42
C ARG A 349 -4.22 14.31 0.34
N GLN A 350 -4.16 13.03 -0.03
CA GLN A 350 -5.08 12.45 -1.00
C GLN A 350 -6.54 12.47 -0.51
N PHE A 351 -6.82 12.41 0.78
CA PHE A 351 -8.19 12.43 1.30
C PHE A 351 -8.94 13.71 0.91
N ALA A 352 -8.26 14.86 0.96
CA ALA A 352 -8.85 16.13 0.53
C ALA A 352 -9.27 16.10 -0.94
N VAL A 353 -8.39 15.59 -1.82
CA VAL A 353 -8.67 15.44 -3.25
C VAL A 353 -9.82 14.45 -3.49
N MET A 354 -9.86 13.33 -2.77
CA MET A 354 -10.96 12.36 -2.88
C MET A 354 -12.31 13.00 -2.57
N THR A 355 -12.38 13.85 -1.54
CA THR A 355 -13.62 14.52 -1.17
C THR A 355 -13.98 15.66 -2.12
N GLU A 356 -13.01 16.39 -2.66
CA GLU A 356 -13.20 17.38 -3.73
C GLU A 356 -13.87 16.76 -4.96
N TYR A 357 -13.48 15.52 -5.30
CA TYR A 357 -14.03 14.76 -6.43
C TYR A 357 -15.24 13.88 -6.06
N GLY A 358 -15.92 14.20 -4.97
CA GLY A 358 -17.29 13.74 -4.66
C GLY A 358 -17.39 12.53 -3.74
N MET A 359 -16.30 12.00 -3.19
CA MET A 359 -16.37 10.95 -2.18
C MET A 359 -16.72 11.55 -0.82
N LYS A 360 -17.64 10.93 -0.07
CA LYS A 360 -17.95 11.37 1.29
C LYS A 360 -16.79 11.09 2.23
N PRO A 361 -16.48 11.95 3.22
CA PRO A 361 -15.35 11.74 4.14
C PRO A 361 -15.31 10.37 4.81
N LEU A 362 -16.44 9.84 5.27
CA LEU A 362 -16.50 8.51 5.87
C LEU A 362 -16.16 7.39 4.87
N ASP A 363 -16.60 7.53 3.63
CA ASP A 363 -16.29 6.54 2.59
C ASP A 363 -14.81 6.61 2.19
N ALA A 364 -14.20 7.80 2.16
CA ALA A 364 -12.76 7.97 1.99
C ALA A 364 -11.97 7.29 3.13
N ILE A 365 -12.39 7.46 4.39
CA ILE A 365 -11.80 6.74 5.53
C ILE A 365 -11.93 5.23 5.38
N ARG A 366 -13.07 4.72 4.90
CA ARG A 366 -13.29 3.30 4.64
C ARG A 366 -12.35 2.75 3.58
N THR A 367 -12.03 3.52 2.53
CA THR A 367 -11.05 3.09 1.53
C THR A 367 -9.68 2.83 2.13
N ALA A 368 -9.28 3.60 3.15
CA ALA A 368 -7.99 3.48 3.87
C ALA A 368 -8.08 2.62 5.13
N THR A 369 -9.19 1.94 5.37
CA THR A 369 -9.37 1.06 6.54
C THR A 369 -9.97 -0.27 6.11
N THR A 370 -11.31 -0.42 6.16
CA THR A 370 -11.99 -1.69 5.88
C THR A 370 -11.78 -2.21 4.46
N ASN A 371 -11.86 -1.34 3.44
CA ASN A 371 -11.71 -1.77 2.05
C ASN A 371 -10.26 -2.17 1.74
N ALA A 372 -9.28 -1.37 2.21
CA ALA A 372 -7.87 -1.71 2.08
C ALA A 372 -7.52 -3.03 2.81
N ALA A 373 -8.08 -3.24 4.00
CA ALA A 373 -7.92 -4.49 4.75
C ALA A 373 -8.48 -5.71 3.99
N GLU A 374 -9.60 -5.53 3.29
CA GLU A 374 -10.18 -6.55 2.43
C GLU A 374 -9.29 -6.84 1.22
N LEU A 375 -8.79 -5.79 0.54
CA LEU A 375 -7.88 -5.94 -0.59
C LEU A 375 -6.61 -6.72 -0.20
N VAL A 376 -5.99 -6.42 0.93
CA VAL A 376 -4.79 -7.16 1.38
C VAL A 376 -5.10 -8.50 2.06
N GLY A 377 -6.39 -8.90 2.13
CA GLY A 377 -6.81 -10.20 2.66
C GLY A 377 -6.78 -10.32 4.20
N ARG A 378 -6.82 -9.19 4.92
CA ARG A 378 -6.76 -9.14 6.39
C ARG A 378 -7.93 -8.39 7.05
N PRO A 379 -9.20 -8.55 6.61
CA PRO A 379 -10.35 -7.75 7.08
C PRO A 379 -10.70 -7.98 8.55
N LYS A 380 -10.12 -9.02 9.16
CA LYS A 380 -10.32 -9.34 10.57
C LYS A 380 -9.23 -8.80 11.48
N ASP A 381 -8.07 -8.50 10.95
CA ASP A 381 -6.87 -8.17 11.73
C ASP A 381 -6.55 -6.67 11.74
N ILE A 382 -6.79 -5.95 10.63
CA ILE A 382 -6.43 -4.54 10.44
C ILE A 382 -7.60 -3.72 9.92
N GLY A 383 -7.49 -2.39 9.98
CA GLY A 383 -8.53 -1.47 9.49
C GLY A 383 -9.81 -1.44 10.32
N VAL A 384 -9.81 -2.07 11.50
CA VAL A 384 -10.94 -2.13 12.43
C VAL A 384 -10.46 -2.06 13.88
N ILE A 385 -11.26 -1.47 14.77
CA ILE A 385 -11.03 -1.51 16.22
C ILE A 385 -12.06 -2.45 16.84
N ARG A 386 -11.64 -3.68 17.07
CA ARG A 386 -12.46 -4.73 17.68
C ARG A 386 -11.60 -5.76 18.39
N GLN A 387 -12.19 -6.54 19.30
CA GLN A 387 -11.51 -7.64 19.97
C GLN A 387 -10.87 -8.62 18.95
N GLY A 388 -9.62 -8.97 19.18
CA GLY A 388 -8.82 -9.88 18.38
C GLY A 388 -8.04 -9.22 17.24
N ALA A 389 -8.41 -8.00 16.78
CA ALA A 389 -7.65 -7.24 15.80
C ALA A 389 -6.31 -6.77 16.36
N PHE A 390 -5.36 -6.43 15.49
CA PHE A 390 -4.13 -5.77 15.92
C PHE A 390 -4.47 -4.43 16.60
N ALA A 391 -3.70 -4.10 17.63
CA ALA A 391 -3.84 -2.83 18.33
C ALA A 391 -3.15 -1.69 17.55
N ASP A 392 -3.71 -1.42 16.35
CA ASP A 392 -3.31 -0.37 15.43
C ASP A 392 -4.36 0.75 15.52
N VAL A 393 -4.01 1.81 16.24
CA VAL A 393 -4.93 2.93 16.54
C VAL A 393 -4.23 4.25 16.27
N ILE A 394 -4.94 5.15 15.60
CA ILE A 394 -4.53 6.55 15.46
C ILE A 394 -5.54 7.47 16.11
N ALA A 395 -5.13 8.70 16.38
CA ALA A 395 -6.07 9.71 16.86
C ALA A 395 -5.80 11.10 16.25
N VAL A 396 -6.89 11.80 15.96
CA VAL A 396 -6.92 13.16 15.43
C VAL A 396 -7.77 14.07 16.33
N ALA A 397 -7.51 15.39 16.29
CA ALA A 397 -8.31 16.37 16.97
C ALA A 397 -9.57 16.70 16.14
N GLY A 398 -10.76 16.50 16.68
CA GLY A 398 -12.01 16.78 15.97
C GLY A 398 -12.66 15.54 15.34
N ASP A 399 -13.62 15.77 14.43
CA ASP A 399 -14.39 14.71 13.75
C ASP A 399 -13.96 14.59 12.28
N PRO A 400 -13.21 13.52 11.90
CA PRO A 400 -12.72 13.37 10.53
C PRO A 400 -13.83 13.06 9.51
N ARG A 401 -15.09 12.80 9.96
CA ARG A 401 -16.24 12.67 9.06
C ARG A 401 -16.78 14.04 8.63
N ALA A 402 -16.51 15.08 9.43
CA ALA A 402 -16.86 16.47 9.11
C ALA A 402 -15.74 17.17 8.33
N ASP A 403 -14.49 16.88 8.68
CA ASP A 403 -13.29 17.42 8.04
C ASP A 403 -12.24 16.33 7.91
N VAL A 404 -12.11 15.76 6.71
CA VAL A 404 -11.17 14.68 6.42
C VAL A 404 -9.70 15.12 6.45
N THR A 405 -9.44 16.44 6.30
CA THR A 405 -8.07 17.00 6.34
C THR A 405 -7.41 16.87 7.71
N LEU A 406 -8.19 16.61 8.76
CA LEU A 406 -7.67 16.27 10.08
C LEU A 406 -6.76 15.04 10.06
N LEU A 407 -6.91 14.15 9.05
CA LEU A 407 -6.05 12.99 8.86
C LEU A 407 -4.63 13.36 8.38
N GLU A 408 -4.42 14.57 7.86
CA GLU A 408 -3.07 15.10 7.57
C GLU A 408 -2.30 15.45 8.86
N HIS A 409 -3.00 15.53 10.01
CA HIS A 409 -2.49 15.98 11.29
C HIS A 409 -2.72 14.96 12.41
N VAL A 410 -2.38 13.69 12.13
CA VAL A 410 -2.48 12.62 13.13
C VAL A 410 -1.55 12.94 14.31
N ARG A 411 -2.10 12.98 15.53
CA ARG A 411 -1.38 13.34 16.76
C ARG A 411 -1.01 12.16 17.64
N PHE A 412 -1.64 11.01 17.43
CA PHE A 412 -1.34 9.77 18.14
C PHE A 412 -1.25 8.61 17.16
N VAL A 413 -0.22 7.77 17.31
CA VAL A 413 -0.03 6.56 16.52
C VAL A 413 0.40 5.40 17.42
N MET A 414 -0.39 4.34 17.42
CA MET A 414 -0.08 3.06 18.04
C MET A 414 -0.16 1.96 16.97
N LYS A 415 0.85 1.10 16.91
CA LYS A 415 0.89 -0.10 16.06
C LYS A 415 1.29 -1.30 16.90
N ASN A 416 0.55 -2.42 16.77
CA ASN A 416 0.74 -3.62 17.58
C ASN A 416 0.81 -3.32 19.11
N GLY A 417 0.01 -2.35 19.59
CA GLY A 417 -0.02 -1.95 20.99
C GLY A 417 1.19 -1.14 21.46
N ARG A 418 2.17 -0.85 20.60
CA ARG A 418 3.31 0.03 20.90
C ARG A 418 3.01 1.44 20.37
N VAL A 419 3.19 2.44 21.22
CA VAL A 419 3.03 3.86 20.87
C VAL A 419 4.28 4.37 20.16
N TYR A 420 4.09 5.00 19.02
CA TYR A 420 5.14 5.60 18.18
C TYR A 420 5.07 7.12 18.17
N LYS A 421 3.89 7.68 18.41
CA LYS A 421 3.64 9.12 18.47
C LYS A 421 2.57 9.42 19.48
N ASN A 422 2.82 10.41 20.36
CA ASN A 422 1.82 10.97 21.27
C ASN A 422 2.09 12.46 21.44
N ASP A 423 1.37 13.28 20.67
CA ASP A 423 1.47 14.75 20.71
C ASP A 423 0.34 15.38 21.53
N TRP A 424 -0.41 14.58 22.34
CA TRP A 424 -1.38 15.10 23.32
C TRP A 424 -0.74 15.46 24.65
N GLU A 425 0.40 14.90 24.97
CA GLU A 425 1.13 15.11 26.21
C GLU A 425 2.11 16.30 26.16
N LYS A 426 2.12 17.05 25.05
CA LYS A 426 3.02 18.19 24.85
C LYS A 426 2.28 19.53 24.98
#